data_a43fc8cf44aaa82899d4ee0cdf20b401
#
_entry.id   a43fc8cf44aaa82899d4ee0cdf20b401
#
_cell.length_a   1.000
_cell.length_b   1.000
_cell.length_c   1.000
_cell.angle_alpha   90.00
_cell.angle_beta   90.00
_cell.angle_gamma   90.00
#
_symmetry.space_group_name_H-M   'P 1'
#
loop_
_entity.id
_entity.type
_entity.pdbx_description
1 polymer ?
#
loop_
_entity_poly.entity_id
_entity_poly.type
_entity_poly.pdbx_seq_one_letter_code
_entity_poly.pdbx_strand_id
1 'polypeptide(L)'
;MATTNKKIRILVVEDSAFMRKVLETIFNADGQMQVVGNAKDGREAVSMAESLKPDVITMDINMPHVDGLQATAEIMTTNPRPIVIVSSDSKEGAASTLRALELGAIEFVGKPSGAIDLDMQSVKEELLRKVRMAAKVRVVRTASRLASTIQNANGAKTASPAPVNNRPAPASGLDQRFPVVVLAASTGGPATVMRIAPGFTRDFPAAVILVQHMPASFTTQYAAQLAEFTEIRVKEAEASESLQPGTLYICPGGQHLRVTPTGRIQLDGASGRINGYLPNIDITMESVAAYAGALSIAGVLTGMGSDGTNGAKAIKSAGGLVLAQDEATAVIFGMPSEAIKGGAVDQVLGIDDIYAAIEKRVLAICRPSPAGVR
;
A
#
# COMPACT_ATOMS: atom_id res chain seq x y z
N MET A 1 7.26 40.45 -4.28
CA MET A 1 7.59 39.90 -2.94
C MET A 1 8.03 38.47 -3.16
N ALA A 2 9.31 38.15 -2.92
CA ALA A 2 9.83 36.80 -3.07
C ALA A 2 9.20 35.95 -1.97
N THR A 3 8.37 34.99 -2.32
CA THR A 3 7.91 33.93 -1.41
C THR A 3 9.14 33.15 -0.99
N THR A 4 9.61 33.36 0.24
CA THR A 4 10.64 32.54 0.86
C THR A 4 10.09 31.10 0.90
N ASN A 5 10.55 30.28 -0.05
CA ASN A 5 10.17 28.87 -0.14
C ASN A 5 10.73 28.17 1.12
N LYS A 6 9.89 27.96 2.14
CA LYS A 6 10.28 27.35 3.40
C LYS A 6 10.79 25.94 3.11
N LYS A 7 12.05 25.65 3.43
CA LYS A 7 12.65 24.33 3.25
C LYS A 7 11.97 23.30 4.14
N ILE A 8 11.82 22.09 3.63
CA ILE A 8 11.35 20.91 4.37
C ILE A 8 12.43 20.55 5.40
N ARG A 9 12.06 20.54 6.67
CA ARG A 9 12.95 20.25 7.80
C ARG A 9 12.95 18.74 8.08
N ILE A 10 14.11 18.11 7.96
CA ILE A 10 14.26 16.65 8.04
C ILE A 10 15.08 16.28 9.27
N LEU A 11 14.58 15.35 10.09
CA LEU A 11 15.35 14.63 11.09
C LEU A 11 15.79 13.30 10.48
N VAL A 12 17.11 13.08 10.40
CA VAL A 12 17.69 11.81 9.93
C VAL A 12 17.97 10.92 11.14
N VAL A 13 17.42 9.71 11.16
CA VAL A 13 17.61 8.71 12.21
C VAL A 13 18.21 7.45 11.60
N GLU A 14 19.48 7.18 11.95
CA GLU A 14 20.28 6.10 11.35
C GLU A 14 21.49 5.83 12.25
N ASP A 15 21.79 4.59 12.60
CA ASP A 15 22.90 4.25 13.50
C ASP A 15 24.27 4.31 12.81
N SER A 16 24.33 4.00 11.52
CA SER A 16 25.55 4.08 10.72
C SER A 16 25.96 5.52 10.45
N ALA A 17 27.10 5.95 11.00
CA ALA A 17 27.64 7.29 10.74
C ALA A 17 27.89 7.58 9.25
N PHE A 18 28.26 6.55 8.48
CA PHE A 18 28.44 6.65 7.04
C PHE A 18 27.10 6.91 6.34
N MET A 19 26.08 6.10 6.62
CA MET A 19 24.76 6.25 5.99
C MET A 19 24.08 7.56 6.40
N ARG A 20 24.20 7.99 7.67
CA ARG A 20 23.75 9.33 8.08
C ARG A 20 24.34 10.43 7.21
N LYS A 21 25.67 10.35 6.94
CA LYS A 21 26.34 11.35 6.11
C LYS A 21 25.89 11.32 4.66
N VAL A 22 25.62 10.11 4.10
CA VAL A 22 25.05 9.95 2.76
C VAL A 22 23.68 10.60 2.68
N LEU A 23 22.76 10.27 3.60
CA LEU A 23 21.41 10.84 3.64
C LEU A 23 21.45 12.37 3.82
N GLU A 24 22.27 12.86 4.74
CA GLU A 24 22.47 14.30 4.96
C GLU A 24 22.94 14.99 3.67
N THR A 25 23.88 14.40 2.96
CA THR A 25 24.39 14.95 1.70
C THR A 25 23.31 14.98 0.63
N ILE A 26 22.52 13.90 0.50
CA ILE A 26 21.39 13.81 -0.46
C ILE A 26 20.37 14.92 -0.19
N PHE A 27 19.93 15.07 1.06
CA PHE A 27 18.90 16.05 1.41
C PHE A 27 19.38 17.50 1.33
N ASN A 28 20.59 17.79 1.78
CA ASN A 28 21.12 19.15 1.74
C ASN A 28 21.51 19.60 0.33
N ALA A 29 21.78 18.67 -0.60
CA ALA A 29 21.98 18.97 -2.01
C ALA A 29 20.67 19.35 -2.73
N ASP A 30 19.51 19.00 -2.17
CA ASP A 30 18.21 19.42 -2.67
C ASP A 30 17.86 20.82 -2.11
N GLY A 31 17.72 21.78 -3.00
CA GLY A 31 17.47 23.18 -2.61
C GLY A 31 16.20 23.42 -1.76
N GLN A 32 15.27 22.44 -1.71
CA GLN A 32 14.00 22.52 -0.99
C GLN A 32 14.03 21.83 0.38
N MET A 33 15.12 21.16 0.74
CA MET A 33 15.25 20.36 1.95
C MET A 33 16.38 20.87 2.84
N GLN A 34 16.29 20.56 4.14
CA GLN A 34 17.32 20.85 5.12
C GLN A 34 17.29 19.82 6.24
N VAL A 35 18.42 19.16 6.50
CA VAL A 35 18.59 18.32 7.69
C VAL A 35 18.72 19.23 8.90
N VAL A 36 17.82 19.08 9.87
CA VAL A 36 17.79 19.89 11.12
C VAL A 36 18.32 19.13 12.32
N GLY A 37 18.54 17.83 12.19
CA GLY A 37 19.11 16.98 13.22
C GLY A 37 19.48 15.60 12.70
N ASN A 38 20.38 14.95 13.43
CA ASN A 38 20.84 13.60 13.19
C ASN A 38 20.75 12.80 14.51
N ALA A 39 19.96 11.75 14.56
CA ALA A 39 19.87 10.83 15.68
C ALA A 39 20.52 9.48 15.32
N LYS A 40 21.15 8.83 16.29
CA LYS A 40 21.87 7.55 16.10
C LYS A 40 21.13 6.34 16.65
N ASP A 41 20.05 6.58 17.40
CA ASP A 41 19.16 5.54 17.95
C ASP A 41 17.75 6.10 18.14
N GLY A 42 16.81 5.20 18.49
CA GLY A 42 15.40 5.58 18.65
C GLY A 42 15.15 6.51 19.83
N ARG A 43 15.96 6.48 20.88
CA ARG A 43 15.82 7.38 22.05
C ARG A 43 16.15 8.81 21.67
N GLU A 44 17.25 9.01 20.95
CA GLU A 44 17.60 10.33 20.41
C GLU A 44 16.53 10.80 19.41
N ALA A 45 16.00 9.88 18.58
CA ALA A 45 14.95 10.20 17.61
C ALA A 45 13.70 10.77 18.28
N VAL A 46 13.18 10.15 19.35
CA VAL A 46 12.01 10.62 20.09
C VAL A 46 12.26 12.01 20.69
N SER A 47 13.39 12.19 21.40
CA SER A 47 13.76 13.47 22.02
C SER A 47 13.92 14.60 20.99
N MET A 48 14.59 14.31 19.85
CA MET A 48 14.80 15.29 18.78
C MET A 48 13.53 15.59 18.00
N ALA A 49 12.65 14.62 17.82
CA ALA A 49 11.33 14.83 17.18
C ALA A 49 10.49 15.82 17.97
N GLU A 50 10.52 15.77 19.31
CA GLU A 50 9.82 16.70 20.18
C GLU A 50 10.45 18.10 20.16
N SER A 51 11.77 18.19 20.32
CA SER A 51 12.49 19.46 20.45
C SER A 51 12.62 20.21 19.12
N LEU A 52 12.97 19.51 18.04
CA LEU A 52 13.20 20.12 16.72
C LEU A 52 11.93 20.33 15.91
N LYS A 53 10.88 19.53 16.17
CA LYS A 53 9.61 19.55 15.42
C LYS A 53 9.85 19.51 13.91
N PRO A 54 10.50 18.44 13.38
CA PRO A 54 10.77 18.30 11.95
C PRO A 54 9.47 18.17 11.15
N ASP A 55 9.52 18.51 9.87
CA ASP A 55 8.40 18.31 8.95
C ASP A 55 8.32 16.82 8.52
N VAL A 56 9.46 16.11 8.45
CA VAL A 56 9.57 14.67 8.15
C VAL A 56 10.72 14.05 8.95
N ILE A 57 10.55 12.81 9.34
CA ILE A 57 11.58 11.98 9.94
C ILE A 57 11.92 10.85 8.96
N THR A 58 13.19 10.66 8.61
CA THR A 58 13.65 9.41 7.99
C THR A 58 14.16 8.50 9.10
N MET A 59 13.69 7.24 9.12
CA MET A 59 13.89 6.32 10.23
C MET A 59 14.46 5.00 9.75
N ASP A 60 15.66 4.65 10.20
CA ASP A 60 16.12 3.27 10.15
C ASP A 60 15.43 2.41 11.20
N ILE A 61 15.22 1.14 10.90
CA ILE A 61 14.59 0.20 11.83
C ILE A 61 15.62 -0.44 12.74
N ASN A 62 16.75 -0.91 12.17
CA ASN A 62 17.71 -1.74 12.87
C ASN A 62 18.75 -0.88 13.59
N MET A 63 18.43 -0.40 14.76
CA MET A 63 19.30 0.44 15.57
C MET A 63 19.49 -0.15 16.98
N PRO A 64 20.64 0.13 17.64
CA PRO A 64 20.89 -0.32 19.02
C PRO A 64 20.00 0.41 20.03
N HIS A 65 19.84 -0.19 21.22
CA HIS A 65 19.09 0.33 22.37
C HIS A 65 17.58 0.44 22.17
N VAL A 66 17.12 1.44 21.43
CA VAL A 66 15.73 1.62 21.02
C VAL A 66 15.70 1.54 19.52
N ASP A 67 15.02 0.54 18.98
CA ASP A 67 14.89 0.31 17.55
C ASP A 67 13.92 1.31 16.90
N GLY A 68 13.89 1.32 15.56
CA GLY A 68 13.05 2.24 14.81
C GLY A 68 11.56 1.93 14.91
N LEU A 69 11.15 0.69 15.22
CA LEU A 69 9.74 0.34 15.46
C LEU A 69 9.25 0.95 16.77
N GLN A 70 10.02 0.79 17.82
CA GLN A 70 9.71 1.36 19.15
C GLN A 70 9.66 2.89 19.07
N ALA A 71 10.66 3.50 18.40
CA ALA A 71 10.70 4.95 18.20
C ALA A 71 9.51 5.45 17.37
N THR A 72 9.14 4.73 16.29
CA THR A 72 7.96 5.05 15.47
C THR A 72 6.69 5.01 16.30
N ALA A 73 6.46 3.95 17.08
CA ALA A 73 5.29 3.83 17.94
C ALA A 73 5.20 4.97 18.97
N GLU A 74 6.31 5.32 19.60
CA GLU A 74 6.37 6.38 20.61
C GLU A 74 6.13 7.76 20.00
N ILE A 75 6.77 8.10 18.87
CA ILE A 75 6.58 9.37 18.15
C ILE A 75 5.13 9.51 17.70
N MET A 76 4.55 8.45 17.11
CA MET A 76 3.18 8.48 16.60
C MET A 76 2.13 8.61 17.72
N THR A 77 2.45 8.16 18.93
CA THR A 77 1.57 8.28 20.09
C THR A 77 1.68 9.63 20.81
N THR A 78 2.91 10.13 20.98
CA THR A 78 3.19 11.32 21.81
C THR A 78 3.13 12.61 21.01
N ASN A 79 3.84 12.68 19.88
CA ASN A 79 3.98 13.85 19.03
C ASN A 79 4.04 13.44 17.54
N PRO A 80 2.91 13.02 16.95
CA PRO A 80 2.86 12.44 15.61
C PRO A 80 3.57 13.32 14.57
N ARG A 81 4.47 12.72 13.82
CA ARG A 81 5.23 13.32 12.72
C ARG A 81 5.22 12.39 11.52
N PRO A 82 5.27 12.91 10.29
CA PRO A 82 5.47 12.09 9.11
C PRO A 82 6.78 11.30 9.21
N ILE A 83 6.70 9.97 9.16
CA ILE A 83 7.87 9.07 9.20
C ILE A 83 7.96 8.33 7.87
N VAL A 84 9.14 8.38 7.25
CA VAL A 84 9.54 7.57 6.09
C VAL A 84 10.60 6.59 6.55
N ILE A 85 10.31 5.30 6.46
CA ILE A 85 11.27 4.25 6.83
C ILE A 85 12.34 4.15 5.74
N VAL A 86 13.60 4.05 6.15
CA VAL A 86 14.74 3.77 5.26
C VAL A 86 15.28 2.40 5.66
N SER A 87 14.92 1.38 4.89
CA SER A 87 15.13 -0.03 5.27
C SER A 87 16.03 -0.77 4.28
N SER A 88 16.72 -1.81 4.76
CA SER A 88 17.42 -2.74 3.88
C SER A 88 16.45 -3.56 3.03
N ASP A 89 16.85 -3.88 1.79
CA ASP A 89 16.07 -4.71 0.87
C ASP A 89 16.27 -6.21 1.16
N SER A 90 15.97 -6.61 2.39
CA SER A 90 16.00 -8.00 2.85
C SER A 90 14.60 -8.46 3.28
N LYS A 91 14.39 -9.78 3.38
CA LYS A 91 13.10 -10.33 3.84
C LYS A 91 12.77 -9.89 5.26
N GLU A 92 13.75 -9.88 6.15
CA GLU A 92 13.61 -9.38 7.52
C GLU A 92 13.34 -7.88 7.56
N GLY A 93 14.03 -7.10 6.70
CA GLY A 93 13.79 -5.68 6.51
C GLY A 93 12.38 -5.40 6.01
N ALA A 94 11.85 -6.21 5.10
CA ALA A 94 10.48 -6.07 4.59
C ALA A 94 9.44 -6.28 5.69
N ALA A 95 9.55 -7.35 6.49
CA ALA A 95 8.61 -7.62 7.59
C ALA A 95 8.59 -6.47 8.63
N SER A 96 9.77 -6.00 9.03
CA SER A 96 9.90 -4.90 9.98
C SER A 96 9.39 -3.58 9.41
N THR A 97 9.63 -3.31 8.12
CA THR A 97 9.13 -2.13 7.43
C THR A 97 7.60 -2.11 7.38
N LEU A 98 6.98 -3.24 7.02
CA LEU A 98 5.51 -3.36 7.00
C LEU A 98 4.93 -3.16 8.40
N ARG A 99 5.62 -3.65 9.44
CA ARG A 99 5.22 -3.40 10.84
C ARG A 99 5.31 -1.91 11.19
N ALA A 100 6.33 -1.20 10.72
CA ALA A 100 6.44 0.25 10.92
C ALA A 100 5.27 1.02 10.26
N LEU A 101 4.79 0.57 9.08
CA LEU A 101 3.61 1.16 8.43
C LEU A 101 2.33 0.94 9.26
N GLU A 102 2.16 -0.22 9.92
CA GLU A 102 1.07 -0.45 10.88
C GLU A 102 1.14 0.51 12.08
N LEU A 103 2.34 0.81 12.56
CA LEU A 103 2.58 1.74 13.65
C LEU A 103 2.37 3.21 13.26
N GLY A 104 2.10 3.47 11.98
CA GLY A 104 1.74 4.79 11.47
C GLY A 104 2.84 5.47 10.65
N ALA A 105 3.94 4.80 10.31
CA ALA A 105 4.84 5.31 9.28
C ALA A 105 4.09 5.46 7.95
N ILE A 106 4.39 6.52 7.21
CA ILE A 106 3.63 6.89 6.00
C ILE A 106 4.11 6.10 4.79
N GLU A 107 5.43 5.87 4.73
CA GLU A 107 6.08 5.34 3.54
C GLU A 107 7.42 4.70 3.89
N PHE A 108 8.00 3.97 2.95
CA PHE A 108 9.33 3.40 3.08
C PHE A 108 10.15 3.56 1.78
N VAL A 109 11.47 3.50 1.92
CA VAL A 109 12.44 3.52 0.82
C VAL A 109 13.52 2.49 1.12
N GLY A 110 13.98 1.75 0.10
CA GLY A 110 15.18 0.91 0.23
C GLY A 110 16.42 1.76 0.52
N LYS A 111 17.32 1.25 1.38
CA LYS A 111 18.62 1.91 1.62
C LYS A 111 19.41 1.95 0.32
N PRO A 112 20.08 3.06 -0.01
CA PRO A 112 20.99 3.08 -1.13
C PRO A 112 22.13 2.06 -0.91
N SER A 113 22.20 1.05 -1.77
CA SER A 113 23.28 0.07 -1.74
C SER A 113 24.45 0.59 -2.56
N GLY A 114 25.65 0.68 -1.97
CA GLY A 114 26.84 1.29 -2.60
C GLY A 114 27.45 0.53 -3.78
N ALA A 115 26.69 -0.30 -4.51
CA ALA A 115 27.26 -1.27 -5.44
C ALA A 115 27.19 -0.89 -6.93
N ILE A 116 26.30 0.00 -7.41
CA ILE A 116 26.26 0.39 -8.83
C ILE A 116 25.66 1.81 -8.99
N ASP A 117 26.34 2.71 -9.70
CA ASP A 117 25.99 4.14 -9.86
C ASP A 117 24.58 4.44 -10.40
N LEU A 118 24.01 3.58 -11.24
CA LEU A 118 22.67 3.77 -11.82
C LEU A 118 21.56 3.47 -10.82
N ASP A 119 21.77 2.54 -9.90
CA ASP A 119 20.79 2.18 -8.85
C ASP A 119 20.75 3.27 -7.77
N MET A 120 21.87 3.85 -7.42
CA MET A 120 21.99 4.95 -6.45
C MET A 120 21.19 6.20 -6.86
N GLN A 121 21.16 6.54 -8.15
CA GLN A 121 20.43 7.71 -8.63
C GLN A 121 18.91 7.48 -8.54
N SER A 122 18.43 6.30 -8.90
CA SER A 122 17.00 5.97 -8.84
C SER A 122 16.48 5.94 -7.38
N VAL A 123 17.25 5.36 -6.46
CA VAL A 123 16.93 5.34 -5.02
C VAL A 123 16.94 6.74 -4.44
N LYS A 124 17.91 7.59 -4.83
CA LYS A 124 17.96 8.99 -4.41
C LYS A 124 16.71 9.76 -4.85
N GLU A 125 16.32 9.64 -6.11
CA GLU A 125 15.14 10.32 -6.64
C GLU A 125 13.86 9.84 -5.96
N GLU A 126 13.74 8.54 -5.71
CA GLU A 126 12.63 7.95 -4.97
C GLU A 126 12.57 8.48 -3.53
N LEU A 127 13.69 8.51 -2.82
CA LEU A 127 13.81 9.03 -1.45
C LEU A 127 13.36 10.50 -1.39
N LEU A 128 13.92 11.36 -2.25
CA LEU A 128 13.58 12.77 -2.30
C LEU A 128 12.10 12.98 -2.61
N ARG A 129 11.55 12.23 -3.57
CA ARG A 129 10.13 12.27 -3.91
C ARG A 129 9.24 11.87 -2.74
N LYS A 130 9.54 10.75 -2.06
CA LYS A 130 8.75 10.24 -0.94
C LYS A 130 8.83 11.17 0.28
N VAL A 131 9.98 11.75 0.57
CA VAL A 131 10.13 12.74 1.65
C VAL A 131 9.36 14.03 1.37
N ARG A 132 9.40 14.56 0.11
CA ARG A 132 8.57 15.72 -0.27
C ARG A 132 7.08 15.46 -0.11
N MET A 133 6.66 14.24 -0.35
CA MET A 133 5.26 13.85 -0.18
C MET A 133 4.89 13.73 1.29
N ALA A 134 5.70 13.02 2.08
CA ALA A 134 5.48 12.86 3.50
C ALA A 134 5.34 14.23 4.21
N ALA A 135 6.13 15.23 3.81
CA ALA A 135 6.04 16.58 4.36
C ALA A 135 4.68 17.28 4.13
N LYS A 136 3.86 16.80 3.20
CA LYS A 136 2.52 17.35 2.94
C LYS A 136 1.41 16.62 3.72
N VAL A 137 1.73 15.48 4.31
CA VAL A 137 0.78 14.67 5.06
C VAL A 137 0.50 15.29 6.43
N ARG A 138 -0.77 15.48 6.74
CA ARG A 138 -1.20 15.82 8.10
C ARG A 138 -1.39 14.53 8.89
N VAL A 139 -0.44 14.23 9.75
CA VAL A 139 -0.58 13.09 10.65
C VAL A 139 -1.49 13.48 11.80
N VAL A 140 -2.60 12.76 11.97
CA VAL A 140 -3.52 12.93 13.09
C VAL A 140 -3.23 11.83 14.11
N ARG A 141 -3.27 12.15 15.41
CA ARG A 141 -3.19 11.13 16.47
C ARG A 141 -4.24 10.06 16.22
N THR A 142 -3.81 8.87 15.89
CA THR A 142 -4.68 7.70 15.94
C THR A 142 -4.90 7.39 17.42
N ALA A 143 -6.12 7.64 17.90
CA ALA A 143 -6.51 7.20 19.24
C ALA A 143 -6.27 5.69 19.33
N SER A 144 -5.42 5.31 20.29
CA SER A 144 -4.86 4.01 20.58
C SER A 144 -5.87 2.83 20.57
N ARG A 145 -6.21 2.30 19.40
CA ARG A 145 -6.70 0.91 19.28
C ARG A 145 -5.55 -0.10 19.07
N LEU A 146 -4.39 0.38 18.62
CA LEU A 146 -3.22 -0.46 18.35
C LEU A 146 -2.32 -0.71 19.58
N ALA A 147 -2.35 0.17 20.60
CA ALA A 147 -1.55 -0.03 21.82
C ALA A 147 -1.97 -1.26 22.65
N SER A 148 -3.24 -1.69 22.57
CA SER A 148 -3.72 -2.90 23.27
C SER A 148 -3.26 -4.21 22.61
N THR A 149 -2.92 -4.20 21.34
CA THR A 149 -2.44 -5.38 20.61
C THR A 149 -0.97 -5.67 20.91
N ILE A 150 -0.16 -4.63 21.16
CA ILE A 150 1.28 -4.78 21.46
C ILE A 150 1.50 -5.38 22.85
N GLN A 151 0.66 -5.07 23.83
CA GLN A 151 0.77 -5.67 25.18
C GLN A 151 0.39 -7.15 25.22
N ASN A 152 -0.43 -7.63 24.29
CA ASN A 152 -0.82 -9.05 24.21
C ASN A 152 0.13 -9.91 23.36
N ALA A 153 0.99 -9.32 22.54
CA ALA A 153 1.94 -10.07 21.70
C ALA A 153 3.16 -10.62 22.45
N ASN A 154 3.47 -10.10 23.63
CA ASN A 154 4.57 -10.61 24.47
C ASN A 154 4.25 -11.90 25.26
N GLY A 155 3.05 -12.46 25.12
CA GLY A 155 2.60 -13.66 25.82
C GLY A 155 2.16 -14.83 24.93
N ALA A 156 2.10 -14.69 23.63
CA ALA A 156 1.64 -15.75 22.75
C ALA A 156 2.83 -16.58 22.23
N LYS A 157 2.97 -17.80 22.76
CA LYS A 157 3.80 -18.88 22.21
C LYS A 157 3.47 -19.06 20.72
N THR A 158 4.53 -19.20 19.93
CA THR A 158 4.51 -19.63 18.52
C THR A 158 3.51 -20.77 18.29
N ALA A 159 2.34 -20.46 17.80
CA ALA A 159 1.45 -21.45 17.23
C ALA A 159 1.93 -21.72 15.79
N SER A 160 2.34 -22.96 15.54
CA SER A 160 2.60 -23.46 14.19
C SER A 160 1.39 -23.20 13.29
N PRO A 161 1.59 -22.80 12.04
CA PRO A 161 0.47 -22.57 11.11
C PRO A 161 -0.34 -23.87 10.99
N ALA A 162 -1.63 -23.79 11.26
CA ALA A 162 -2.55 -24.90 11.07
C ALA A 162 -2.52 -25.36 9.61
N PRO A 163 -2.61 -26.69 9.33
CA PRO A 163 -2.57 -27.18 7.96
C PRO A 163 -3.71 -26.60 7.15
N VAL A 164 -3.35 -26.01 6.02
CA VAL A 164 -4.30 -25.50 5.01
C VAL A 164 -5.18 -26.68 4.59
N ASN A 165 -6.44 -26.67 5.02
CA ASN A 165 -7.42 -27.65 4.58
C ASN A 165 -7.71 -27.40 3.10
N ASN A 166 -7.05 -28.15 2.23
CA ASN A 166 -7.33 -28.24 0.79
C ASN A 166 -8.70 -28.89 0.60
N ARG A 167 -9.77 -28.15 0.83
CA ARG A 167 -11.07 -28.54 0.30
C ARG A 167 -11.10 -28.11 -1.16
N PRO A 168 -11.31 -29.05 -2.12
CA PRO A 168 -11.43 -28.65 -3.53
C PRO A 168 -12.59 -27.65 -3.63
N ALA A 169 -12.32 -26.52 -4.30
CA ALA A 169 -13.37 -25.59 -4.69
C ALA A 169 -14.44 -26.37 -5.47
N PRO A 170 -15.73 -26.05 -5.32
CA PRO A 170 -16.76 -26.68 -6.12
C PRO A 170 -16.40 -26.49 -7.59
N ALA A 171 -16.35 -27.59 -8.34
CA ALA A 171 -16.14 -27.58 -9.79
C ALA A 171 -17.31 -26.85 -10.44
N SER A 172 -17.15 -25.53 -10.61
CA SER A 172 -18.10 -24.70 -11.33
C SER A 172 -17.92 -24.96 -12.82
N GLY A 173 -19.02 -25.33 -13.47
CA GLY A 173 -19.08 -25.45 -14.93
C GLY A 173 -18.61 -24.14 -15.60
N LEU A 174 -18.07 -24.26 -16.78
CA LEU A 174 -17.28 -23.36 -17.60
C LEU A 174 -17.88 -21.94 -17.90
N ASP A 175 -18.97 -21.49 -17.24
CA ASP A 175 -19.67 -20.26 -17.67
C ASP A 175 -20.20 -19.36 -16.53
N GLN A 176 -19.83 -19.58 -15.29
CA GLN A 176 -20.27 -18.70 -14.20
C GLN A 176 -19.23 -17.61 -13.91
N ARG A 177 -19.32 -16.47 -14.62
CA ARG A 177 -18.53 -15.28 -14.30
C ARG A 177 -18.99 -14.74 -12.95
N PHE A 178 -18.02 -14.43 -12.09
CA PHE A 178 -18.21 -13.85 -10.76
C PHE A 178 -17.65 -12.42 -10.72
N PRO A 179 -18.02 -11.60 -9.73
CA PRO A 179 -17.47 -10.26 -9.60
C PRO A 179 -15.97 -10.27 -9.35
N VAL A 180 -15.27 -9.30 -9.95
CA VAL A 180 -13.84 -9.07 -9.72
C VAL A 180 -13.64 -7.66 -9.19
N VAL A 181 -13.03 -7.56 -8.00
CA VAL A 181 -12.68 -6.31 -7.35
C VAL A 181 -11.21 -6.02 -7.58
N VAL A 182 -10.87 -4.80 -8.03
CA VAL A 182 -9.48 -4.31 -8.12
C VAL A 182 -9.30 -3.19 -7.11
N LEU A 183 -8.42 -3.39 -6.15
CA LEU A 183 -7.96 -2.35 -5.23
C LEU A 183 -6.63 -1.79 -5.73
N ALA A 184 -6.59 -0.49 -5.97
CA ALA A 184 -5.44 0.24 -6.48
C ALA A 184 -4.87 1.14 -5.39
N ALA A 185 -3.61 0.97 -5.04
CA ALA A 185 -3.00 1.73 -3.96
C ALA A 185 -1.50 2.00 -4.20
N SER A 186 -0.98 3.06 -3.58
CA SER A 186 0.42 3.44 -3.61
C SER A 186 0.87 3.91 -2.21
N THR A 187 1.40 5.11 -2.07
CA THR A 187 1.81 5.69 -0.77
C THR A 187 0.66 5.71 0.24
N GLY A 188 0.91 5.16 1.43
CA GLY A 188 -0.11 4.96 2.47
C GLY A 188 -1.06 3.79 2.21
N GLY A 189 -0.90 3.10 1.06
CA GLY A 189 -1.73 1.98 0.65
C GLY A 189 -1.75 0.82 1.64
N PRO A 190 -0.59 0.33 2.10
CA PRO A 190 -0.56 -0.83 3.00
C PRO A 190 -1.40 -0.63 4.26
N ALA A 191 -1.23 0.49 4.97
CA ALA A 191 -2.03 0.81 6.16
C ALA A 191 -3.52 1.01 5.83
N THR A 192 -3.82 1.61 4.67
CA THR A 192 -5.19 1.83 4.20
C THR A 192 -5.90 0.52 3.88
N VAL A 193 -5.23 -0.40 3.17
CA VAL A 193 -5.79 -1.72 2.83
C VAL A 193 -6.03 -2.56 4.09
N MET A 194 -5.13 -2.52 5.08
CA MET A 194 -5.33 -3.21 6.36
C MET A 194 -6.59 -2.75 7.11
N ARG A 195 -7.06 -1.51 6.89
CA ARG A 195 -8.31 -1.02 7.49
C ARG A 195 -9.55 -1.62 6.86
N ILE A 196 -9.53 -1.90 5.56
CA ILE A 196 -10.68 -2.49 4.85
C ILE A 196 -10.63 -4.02 4.80
N ALA A 197 -9.45 -4.61 4.96
CA ALA A 197 -9.23 -6.06 4.89
C ALA A 197 -10.13 -6.88 5.84
N PRO A 198 -10.37 -6.47 7.11
CA PRO A 198 -11.25 -7.20 8.03
C PRO A 198 -12.68 -7.41 7.53
N GLY A 199 -13.13 -6.61 6.58
CA GLY A 199 -14.44 -6.78 5.96
C GLY A 199 -14.53 -8.01 5.04
N PHE A 200 -13.43 -8.40 4.39
CA PHE A 200 -13.45 -9.52 3.46
C PHE A 200 -13.46 -10.85 4.21
N THR A 201 -14.57 -11.58 4.12
CA THR A 201 -14.76 -12.88 4.74
C THR A 201 -14.30 -14.02 3.84
N ARG A 202 -14.18 -15.23 4.42
CA ARG A 202 -13.80 -16.44 3.67
C ARG A 202 -14.74 -16.75 2.51
N ASP A 203 -16.04 -16.49 2.69
CA ASP A 203 -17.09 -16.80 1.72
C ASP A 203 -17.44 -15.59 0.83
N PHE A 204 -16.54 -14.60 0.75
CA PHE A 204 -16.76 -13.42 -0.09
C PHE A 204 -16.91 -13.84 -1.57
N PRO A 205 -18.06 -13.57 -2.23
CA PRO A 205 -18.38 -14.19 -3.52
C PRO A 205 -17.75 -13.45 -4.72
N ALA A 206 -16.56 -12.87 -4.53
CA ALA A 206 -15.79 -12.19 -5.55
C ALA A 206 -14.29 -12.55 -5.44
N ALA A 207 -13.55 -12.47 -6.55
CA ALA A 207 -12.10 -12.40 -6.49
C ALA A 207 -11.67 -10.94 -6.24
N VAL A 208 -10.65 -10.76 -5.41
CA VAL A 208 -10.07 -9.44 -5.12
C VAL A 208 -8.64 -9.40 -5.64
N ILE A 209 -8.28 -8.40 -6.42
CA ILE A 209 -6.91 -8.16 -6.90
C ILE A 209 -6.43 -6.86 -6.27
N LEU A 210 -5.37 -6.91 -5.49
CA LEU A 210 -4.71 -5.74 -4.97
C LEU A 210 -3.48 -5.42 -5.81
N VAL A 211 -3.45 -4.24 -6.42
CA VAL A 211 -2.27 -3.69 -7.08
C VAL A 211 -1.72 -2.57 -6.20
N GLN A 212 -0.67 -2.88 -5.48
CA GLN A 212 0.07 -1.96 -4.63
C GLN A 212 1.41 -1.64 -5.29
N HIS A 213 1.74 -0.35 -5.47
CA HIS A 213 3.08 0.04 -5.90
C HIS A 213 4.08 -0.31 -4.79
N MET A 214 4.78 -1.43 -4.97
CA MET A 214 5.68 -2.00 -3.97
C MET A 214 6.77 -2.83 -4.66
N PRO A 215 8.02 -2.83 -4.16
CA PRO A 215 9.08 -3.69 -4.68
C PRO A 215 8.77 -5.18 -4.48
N ALA A 216 9.39 -6.04 -5.32
CA ALA A 216 9.19 -7.49 -5.28
C ALA A 216 9.57 -8.13 -3.93
N SER A 217 10.60 -7.60 -3.26
CA SER A 217 11.05 -8.06 -1.95
C SER A 217 10.02 -7.91 -0.83
N PHE A 218 8.97 -7.09 -1.04
CA PHE A 218 7.95 -6.77 -0.03
C PHE A 218 6.61 -7.46 -0.24
N THR A 219 6.25 -7.81 -1.49
CA THR A 219 4.88 -8.25 -1.81
C THR A 219 4.51 -9.59 -1.18
N THR A 220 5.45 -10.54 -1.08
CA THR A 220 5.23 -11.82 -0.40
C THR A 220 5.00 -11.60 1.12
N GLN A 221 5.81 -10.75 1.76
CA GLN A 221 5.66 -10.45 3.19
C GLN A 221 4.36 -9.67 3.46
N TYR A 222 4.00 -8.77 2.56
CA TYR A 222 2.74 -8.03 2.65
C TYR A 222 1.53 -8.95 2.53
N ALA A 223 1.58 -9.97 1.67
CA ALA A 223 0.52 -10.99 1.58
C ALA A 223 0.37 -11.76 2.90
N ALA A 224 1.49 -12.19 3.49
CA ALA A 224 1.48 -12.88 4.77
C ALA A 224 0.92 -12.00 5.90
N GLN A 225 1.37 -10.74 5.98
CA GLN A 225 0.87 -9.80 6.97
C GLN A 225 -0.61 -9.48 6.79
N LEU A 226 -1.05 -9.20 5.54
CA LEU A 226 -2.46 -8.88 5.28
C LEU A 226 -3.39 -10.04 5.64
N ALA A 227 -2.91 -11.29 5.51
CA ALA A 227 -3.66 -12.48 5.92
C ALA A 227 -3.96 -12.54 7.43
N GLU A 228 -3.21 -11.81 8.27
CA GLU A 228 -3.48 -11.72 9.71
C GLU A 228 -4.70 -10.83 10.04
N PHE A 229 -5.11 -9.96 9.11
CA PHE A 229 -6.17 -8.98 9.30
C PHE A 229 -7.51 -9.37 8.67
N THR A 230 -7.58 -10.49 7.95
CA THR A 230 -8.78 -10.86 7.19
C THR A 230 -8.98 -12.37 7.17
N GLU A 231 -10.23 -12.79 6.96
CA GLU A 231 -10.57 -14.21 6.78
C GLU A 231 -10.52 -14.69 5.32
N ILE A 232 -10.55 -13.76 4.35
CA ILE A 232 -10.39 -14.12 2.94
C ILE A 232 -9.01 -14.74 2.73
N ARG A 233 -8.90 -15.70 1.82
CA ARG A 233 -7.58 -16.25 1.47
C ARG A 233 -6.72 -15.18 0.81
N VAL A 234 -5.59 -14.83 1.40
CA VAL A 234 -4.63 -13.89 0.82
C VAL A 234 -3.42 -14.62 0.27
N LYS A 235 -2.97 -14.25 -0.92
CA LYS A 235 -1.74 -14.76 -1.52
C LYS A 235 -1.15 -13.77 -2.53
N GLU A 236 0.12 -13.88 -2.78
CA GLU A 236 0.73 -13.28 -3.97
C GLU A 236 0.25 -14.03 -5.22
N ALA A 237 -0.06 -13.31 -6.30
CA ALA A 237 -0.59 -13.89 -7.52
C ALA A 237 0.48 -14.71 -8.26
N GLU A 238 0.07 -15.85 -8.82
CA GLU A 238 0.93 -16.74 -9.59
C GLU A 238 0.50 -16.76 -11.07
N ALA A 239 1.49 -16.91 -11.95
CA ALA A 239 1.22 -16.98 -13.39
C ALA A 239 0.37 -18.21 -13.75
N SER A 240 -0.57 -18.03 -14.66
CA SER A 240 -1.46 -19.09 -15.20
C SER A 240 -2.48 -19.65 -14.21
N GLU A 241 -2.55 -19.17 -12.97
CA GLU A 241 -3.63 -19.58 -12.05
C GLU A 241 -4.97 -18.93 -12.47
N SER A 242 -6.06 -19.63 -12.19
CA SER A 242 -7.42 -19.10 -12.41
C SER A 242 -7.86 -18.28 -11.23
N LEU A 243 -8.51 -17.12 -11.47
CA LEU A 243 -9.16 -16.35 -10.42
C LEU A 243 -10.21 -17.20 -9.70
N GLN A 244 -10.28 -17.07 -8.39
CA GLN A 244 -11.24 -17.76 -7.53
C GLN A 244 -11.94 -16.77 -6.61
N PRO A 245 -13.27 -16.83 -6.45
CA PRO A 245 -13.97 -16.11 -5.38
C PRO A 245 -13.40 -16.49 -4.01
N GLY A 246 -13.51 -15.60 -3.03
CA GLY A 246 -12.96 -15.83 -1.69
C GLY A 246 -11.43 -15.76 -1.62
N THR A 247 -10.79 -15.18 -2.65
CA THR A 247 -9.32 -15.02 -2.69
C THR A 247 -8.94 -13.60 -3.02
N LEU A 248 -8.01 -13.04 -2.24
CA LEU A 248 -7.34 -11.77 -2.47
C LEU A 248 -5.93 -12.05 -3.02
N TYR A 249 -5.72 -11.64 -4.25
CA TYR A 249 -4.47 -11.77 -4.98
C TYR A 249 -3.69 -10.47 -4.90
N ILE A 250 -2.46 -10.49 -4.39
CA ILE A 250 -1.56 -9.35 -4.45
C ILE A 250 -0.73 -9.43 -5.73
N CYS A 251 -0.75 -8.38 -6.53
CA CYS A 251 0.11 -8.29 -7.71
C CYS A 251 1.58 -8.30 -7.27
N PRO A 252 2.41 -9.23 -7.77
CA PRO A 252 3.83 -9.27 -7.41
C PRO A 252 4.56 -7.97 -7.81
N GLY A 253 5.38 -7.45 -6.93
CA GLY A 253 6.29 -6.35 -7.28
C GLY A 253 7.22 -6.74 -8.42
N GLY A 254 7.57 -5.78 -9.25
CA GLY A 254 8.43 -6.04 -10.41
C GLY A 254 7.74 -6.75 -11.58
N GLN A 255 6.43 -6.95 -11.55
CA GLN A 255 5.65 -7.55 -12.62
C GLN A 255 4.31 -6.82 -12.81
N HIS A 256 3.81 -6.78 -14.04
CA HIS A 256 2.44 -6.37 -14.35
C HIS A 256 1.51 -7.59 -14.26
N LEU A 257 0.34 -7.41 -13.67
CA LEU A 257 -0.71 -8.43 -13.62
C LEU A 257 -1.79 -8.11 -14.65
N ARG A 258 -2.14 -9.09 -15.46
CA ARG A 258 -3.30 -9.05 -16.36
C ARG A 258 -4.22 -10.24 -16.10
N VAL A 259 -5.49 -10.04 -16.33
CA VAL A 259 -6.47 -11.13 -16.37
C VAL A 259 -6.77 -11.45 -17.85
N THR A 260 -6.55 -12.70 -18.23
CA THR A 260 -6.85 -13.15 -19.60
C THR A 260 -8.36 -13.27 -19.84
N PRO A 261 -8.82 -13.34 -21.11
CA PRO A 261 -10.24 -13.56 -21.41
C PRO A 261 -10.83 -14.85 -20.80
N THR A 262 -9.98 -15.78 -20.41
CA THR A 262 -10.37 -17.06 -19.75
C THR A 262 -10.31 -16.98 -18.22
N GLY A 263 -10.09 -15.80 -17.63
CA GLY A 263 -10.05 -15.61 -16.18
C GLY A 263 -8.77 -16.12 -15.52
N ARG A 264 -7.67 -16.26 -16.27
CA ARG A 264 -6.36 -16.67 -15.73
C ARG A 264 -5.46 -15.45 -15.53
N ILE A 265 -4.62 -15.52 -14.51
CA ILE A 265 -3.61 -14.49 -14.23
C ILE A 265 -2.43 -14.64 -15.20
N GLN A 266 -2.04 -13.55 -15.81
CA GLN A 266 -0.81 -13.40 -16.57
C GLN A 266 0.08 -12.39 -15.86
N LEU A 267 1.35 -12.77 -15.64
CA LEU A 267 2.36 -11.90 -15.05
C LEU A 267 3.42 -11.55 -16.10
N ASP A 268 3.80 -10.27 -16.16
CA ASP A 268 4.78 -9.75 -17.11
C ASP A 268 5.77 -8.80 -16.41
N GLY A 269 6.99 -9.28 -16.23
CA GLY A 269 8.13 -8.46 -15.76
C GLY A 269 9.04 -7.99 -16.89
N ALA A 270 8.91 -8.57 -18.09
CA ALA A 270 9.82 -8.28 -19.22
C ALA A 270 9.55 -6.92 -19.87
N SER A 271 8.30 -6.42 -19.83
CA SER A 271 7.94 -5.12 -20.37
C SER A 271 8.52 -3.93 -19.61
N GLY A 272 9.12 -4.17 -18.44
CA GLY A 272 9.70 -3.12 -17.60
C GLY A 272 8.66 -2.14 -17.06
N ARG A 273 9.08 -0.93 -16.70
CA ARG A 273 8.18 0.11 -16.18
C ARG A 273 7.35 0.73 -17.30
N ILE A 274 6.03 0.73 -17.13
CA ILE A 274 5.09 1.41 -18.02
C ILE A 274 4.60 2.68 -17.33
N ASN A 275 4.77 3.84 -17.97
CA ASN A 275 4.49 5.16 -17.40
C ASN A 275 5.20 5.40 -16.04
N GLY A 276 6.37 4.77 -15.86
CA GLY A 276 7.16 4.87 -14.62
C GLY A 276 6.79 3.88 -13.52
N TYR A 277 5.78 3.02 -13.71
CA TYR A 277 5.27 2.08 -12.70
C TYR A 277 5.51 0.62 -13.06
N LEU A 278 5.85 -0.21 -12.06
CA LEU A 278 5.96 -1.66 -12.16
C LEU A 278 5.73 -2.25 -10.74
N PRO A 279 4.57 -2.81 -10.44
CA PRO A 279 3.38 -2.98 -11.31
C PRO A 279 2.77 -1.66 -11.80
N ASN A 280 1.94 -1.75 -12.84
CA ASN A 280 1.11 -0.64 -13.33
C ASN A 280 -0.36 -1.01 -13.13
N ILE A 281 -1.12 -0.12 -12.49
CA ILE A 281 -2.51 -0.33 -12.08
C ILE A 281 -3.45 -0.29 -13.28
N ASP A 282 -3.24 0.66 -14.21
CA ASP A 282 -4.08 0.80 -15.41
C ASP A 282 -4.14 -0.52 -16.18
N ILE A 283 -3.01 -1.19 -16.37
CA ILE A 283 -2.90 -2.49 -17.05
C ILE A 283 -3.80 -3.56 -16.43
N THR A 284 -3.77 -3.66 -15.10
CA THR A 284 -4.59 -4.65 -14.39
C THR A 284 -6.07 -4.31 -14.53
N MET A 285 -6.46 -3.06 -14.29
CA MET A 285 -7.86 -2.64 -14.37
C MET A 285 -8.43 -2.77 -15.77
N GLU A 286 -7.68 -2.39 -16.82
CA GLU A 286 -8.09 -2.55 -18.23
C GLU A 286 -8.34 -4.03 -18.56
N SER A 287 -7.45 -4.92 -18.11
CA SER A 287 -7.63 -6.35 -18.34
C SER A 287 -8.83 -6.93 -17.59
N VAL A 288 -9.10 -6.45 -16.37
CA VAL A 288 -10.28 -6.84 -15.59
C VAL A 288 -11.56 -6.29 -16.22
N ALA A 289 -11.54 -5.05 -16.73
CA ALA A 289 -12.67 -4.47 -17.47
C ALA A 289 -13.02 -5.33 -18.70
N ALA A 290 -12.01 -5.77 -19.45
CA ALA A 290 -12.20 -6.62 -20.63
C ALA A 290 -12.72 -8.03 -20.27
N TYR A 291 -12.27 -8.60 -19.14
CA TYR A 291 -12.69 -9.94 -18.69
C TYR A 291 -14.07 -9.91 -18.04
N ALA A 292 -14.28 -9.06 -17.02
CA ALA A 292 -15.45 -9.08 -16.15
C ALA A 292 -16.58 -8.13 -16.58
N GLY A 293 -16.29 -7.14 -17.43
CA GLY A 293 -17.30 -6.18 -17.90
C GLY A 293 -18.03 -5.50 -16.74
N ALA A 294 -19.36 -5.53 -16.75
CA ALA A 294 -20.22 -4.94 -15.71
C ALA A 294 -20.09 -5.62 -14.32
N LEU A 295 -19.40 -6.75 -14.21
CA LEU A 295 -19.10 -7.43 -12.95
C LEU A 295 -17.80 -6.90 -12.31
N SER A 296 -17.09 -5.97 -12.96
CA SER A 296 -15.88 -5.36 -12.41
C SER A 296 -16.19 -4.25 -11.40
N ILE A 297 -15.36 -4.16 -10.36
CA ILE A 297 -15.42 -3.13 -9.33
C ILE A 297 -14.01 -2.62 -9.10
N ALA A 298 -13.81 -1.31 -9.10
CA ALA A 298 -12.54 -0.68 -8.78
C ALA A 298 -12.64 0.15 -7.51
N GLY A 299 -11.63 0.04 -6.64
CA GLY A 299 -11.39 0.95 -5.52
C GLY A 299 -10.05 1.67 -5.74
N VAL A 300 -10.08 2.96 -6.08
CA VAL A 300 -8.89 3.81 -6.19
C VAL A 300 -8.60 4.43 -4.83
N LEU A 301 -7.57 3.93 -4.18
CA LEU A 301 -7.18 4.30 -2.82
C LEU A 301 -6.02 5.32 -2.83
N THR A 302 -5.60 5.70 -1.64
CA THR A 302 -4.48 6.60 -1.41
C THR A 302 -3.26 6.28 -2.27
N GLY A 303 -2.65 7.32 -2.81
CA GLY A 303 -1.44 7.19 -3.62
C GLY A 303 -1.11 8.45 -4.39
N MET A 304 0.11 8.50 -4.90
CA MET A 304 0.57 9.62 -5.74
C MET A 304 0.48 9.27 -7.22
N GLY A 305 0.25 10.29 -8.02
CA GLY A 305 0.22 10.19 -9.49
C GLY A 305 -1.16 9.89 -10.01
N SER A 306 -1.23 9.37 -11.24
CA SER A 306 -2.47 9.17 -12.00
C SER A 306 -2.67 7.72 -12.45
N ASP A 307 -1.78 6.80 -12.06
CA ASP A 307 -1.92 5.38 -12.38
C ASP A 307 -3.20 4.83 -11.76
N GLY A 308 -3.96 4.07 -12.52
CA GLY A 308 -5.32 3.64 -12.22
C GLY A 308 -6.42 4.55 -12.76
N THR A 309 -6.11 5.76 -13.28
CA THR A 309 -7.12 6.65 -13.84
C THR A 309 -7.69 6.13 -15.17
N ASN A 310 -6.84 5.62 -16.07
CA ASN A 310 -7.30 5.07 -17.36
C ASN A 310 -7.97 3.72 -17.15
N GLY A 311 -7.43 2.89 -16.27
CA GLY A 311 -8.04 1.63 -15.88
C GLY A 311 -9.42 1.81 -15.23
N ALA A 312 -9.59 2.81 -14.37
CA ALA A 312 -10.88 3.18 -13.80
C ALA A 312 -11.90 3.61 -14.89
N LYS A 313 -11.47 4.41 -15.90
CA LYS A 313 -12.30 4.74 -17.05
C LYS A 313 -12.72 3.51 -17.84
N ALA A 314 -11.80 2.55 -18.03
CA ALA A 314 -12.10 1.30 -18.72
C ALA A 314 -13.16 0.49 -17.96
N ILE A 315 -13.02 0.34 -16.64
CA ILE A 315 -14.01 -0.33 -15.77
C ILE A 315 -15.37 0.36 -15.86
N LYS A 316 -15.43 1.68 -15.73
CA LYS A 316 -16.67 2.45 -15.86
C LYS A 316 -17.32 2.27 -17.23
N SER A 317 -16.53 2.35 -18.30
CA SER A 317 -16.99 2.17 -19.68
C SER A 317 -17.53 0.76 -19.96
N ALA A 318 -17.02 -0.24 -19.24
CA ALA A 318 -17.50 -1.62 -19.28
C ALA A 318 -18.76 -1.88 -18.43
N GLY A 319 -19.32 -0.83 -17.78
CA GLY A 319 -20.49 -0.91 -16.89
C GLY A 319 -20.18 -1.35 -15.47
N GLY A 320 -18.90 -1.41 -15.09
CA GLY A 320 -18.44 -1.69 -13.73
C GLY A 320 -18.65 -0.49 -12.79
N LEU A 321 -18.36 -0.69 -11.50
CA LEU A 321 -18.44 0.35 -10.47
C LEU A 321 -17.04 0.85 -10.12
N VAL A 322 -16.87 2.18 -10.04
CA VAL A 322 -15.62 2.81 -9.62
C VAL A 322 -15.82 3.63 -8.36
N LEU A 323 -15.09 3.25 -7.31
CA LEU A 323 -15.04 3.95 -6.03
C LEU A 323 -13.70 4.66 -5.90
N ALA A 324 -13.68 5.82 -5.26
CA ALA A 324 -12.46 6.51 -4.90
C ALA A 324 -12.46 6.87 -3.41
N GLN A 325 -11.32 6.74 -2.77
CA GLN A 325 -11.13 7.22 -1.40
C GLN A 325 -11.21 8.74 -1.36
N ASP A 326 -11.85 9.31 -0.34
CA ASP A 326 -11.98 10.75 -0.15
C ASP A 326 -10.67 11.41 0.33
N GLU A 327 -10.61 12.73 0.24
CA GLU A 327 -9.45 13.52 0.69
C GLU A 327 -9.25 13.49 2.21
N ALA A 328 -10.34 13.34 2.95
CA ALA A 328 -10.29 13.40 4.42
C ALA A 328 -9.60 12.17 5.03
N THR A 329 -9.70 11.01 4.38
CA THR A 329 -9.14 9.76 4.88
C THR A 329 -7.91 9.27 4.09
N ALA A 330 -7.64 9.82 2.90
CA ALA A 330 -6.47 9.46 2.11
C ALA A 330 -5.19 10.04 2.73
N VAL A 331 -4.16 9.20 2.88
CA VAL A 331 -2.82 9.67 3.27
C VAL A 331 -2.26 10.62 2.21
N ILE A 332 -2.40 10.24 0.94
CA ILE A 332 -2.09 11.09 -0.23
C ILE A 332 -3.27 11.05 -1.18
N PHE A 333 -3.95 12.19 -1.36
CA PHE A 333 -5.10 12.34 -2.25
C PHE A 333 -4.66 12.66 -3.68
N GLY A 334 -3.74 11.86 -4.24
CA GLY A 334 -3.25 12.00 -5.61
C GLY A 334 -4.01 11.12 -6.59
N MET A 335 -3.83 9.81 -6.52
CA MET A 335 -4.51 8.84 -7.38
C MET A 335 -6.04 8.99 -7.35
N PRO A 336 -6.70 9.07 -6.17
CA PRO A 336 -8.14 9.33 -6.13
C PRO A 336 -8.54 10.63 -6.81
N SER A 337 -7.80 11.72 -6.55
CA SER A 337 -8.05 13.04 -7.16
C SER A 337 -7.99 13.01 -8.69
N GLU A 338 -6.97 12.35 -9.25
CA GLU A 338 -6.81 12.24 -10.70
C GLU A 338 -7.91 11.36 -11.34
N ALA A 339 -8.32 10.28 -10.68
CA ALA A 339 -9.45 9.46 -11.13
C ALA A 339 -10.77 10.24 -11.11
N ILE A 340 -11.02 11.05 -10.07
CA ILE A 340 -12.19 11.93 -9.95
C ILE A 340 -12.18 12.98 -11.03
N LYS A 341 -11.09 13.74 -11.21
CA LYS A 341 -10.92 14.74 -12.27
C LYS A 341 -11.07 14.14 -13.67
N GLY A 342 -10.60 12.89 -13.83
CA GLY A 342 -10.74 12.14 -15.07
C GLY A 342 -12.16 11.70 -15.40
N GLY A 343 -13.15 11.93 -14.51
CA GLY A 343 -14.56 11.54 -14.70
C GLY A 343 -14.81 10.03 -14.58
N ALA A 344 -13.82 9.28 -14.05
CA ALA A 344 -13.88 7.83 -13.95
C ALA A 344 -14.69 7.33 -12.74
N VAL A 345 -14.84 8.14 -11.69
CA VAL A 345 -15.38 7.74 -10.39
C VAL A 345 -16.91 7.86 -10.34
N ASP A 346 -17.56 6.87 -9.75
CA ASP A 346 -19.00 6.87 -9.50
C ASP A 346 -19.33 7.33 -8.07
N GLN A 347 -18.50 6.96 -7.08
CA GLN A 347 -18.69 7.34 -5.66
C GLN A 347 -17.34 7.70 -5.03
N VAL A 348 -17.34 8.77 -4.24
CA VAL A 348 -16.20 9.19 -3.40
C VAL A 348 -16.57 8.91 -1.96
N LEU A 349 -15.79 8.10 -1.25
CA LEU A 349 -16.13 7.55 0.06
C LEU A 349 -14.95 7.63 1.03
N GLY A 350 -15.26 7.80 2.31
CA GLY A 350 -14.28 7.57 3.36
C GLY A 350 -13.82 6.10 3.39
N ILE A 351 -12.61 5.86 3.87
CA ILE A 351 -12.01 4.51 3.84
C ILE A 351 -12.88 3.47 4.55
N ASP A 352 -13.57 3.86 5.62
CA ASP A 352 -14.39 2.95 6.41
C ASP A 352 -15.69 2.52 5.69
N ASP A 353 -16.11 3.26 4.65
CA ASP A 353 -17.31 2.99 3.87
C ASP A 353 -17.02 2.23 2.56
N ILE A 354 -15.74 2.19 2.13
CA ILE A 354 -15.36 1.58 0.85
C ILE A 354 -15.71 0.09 0.81
N TYR A 355 -15.38 -0.66 1.88
CA TYR A 355 -15.73 -2.09 1.93
C TYR A 355 -17.23 -2.32 1.81
N ALA A 356 -18.05 -1.59 2.58
CA ALA A 356 -19.51 -1.73 2.55
C ALA A 356 -20.09 -1.44 1.15
N ALA A 357 -19.54 -0.47 0.42
CA ALA A 357 -19.94 -0.16 -0.95
C ALA A 357 -19.56 -1.30 -1.93
N ILE A 358 -18.35 -1.88 -1.79
CA ILE A 358 -17.90 -3.04 -2.55
C ILE A 358 -18.83 -4.23 -2.28
N GLU A 359 -19.04 -4.58 -1.02
CA GLU A 359 -19.89 -5.71 -0.61
C GLU A 359 -21.32 -5.56 -1.14
N LYS A 360 -21.92 -4.40 -0.97
CA LYS A 360 -23.26 -4.09 -1.50
C LYS A 360 -23.35 -4.35 -3.01
N ARG A 361 -22.36 -3.94 -3.78
CA ARG A 361 -22.31 -4.16 -5.24
C ARG A 361 -22.14 -5.62 -5.57
N VAL A 362 -21.20 -6.32 -4.92
CA VAL A 362 -20.94 -7.75 -5.10
C VAL A 362 -22.19 -8.56 -4.82
N LEU A 363 -22.86 -8.33 -3.68
CA LEU A 363 -24.09 -9.02 -3.33
C LEU A 363 -25.25 -8.71 -4.28
N ALA A 364 -25.33 -7.49 -4.83
CA ALA A 364 -26.33 -7.12 -5.83
C ALA A 364 -26.13 -7.90 -7.15
N ILE A 365 -24.86 -8.13 -7.55
CA ILE A 365 -24.52 -8.92 -8.73
C ILE A 365 -24.83 -10.42 -8.52
N CYS A 366 -24.52 -10.94 -7.34
CA CYS A 366 -24.68 -12.37 -7.01
C CYS A 366 -26.12 -12.77 -6.69
N ARG A 367 -27.03 -11.81 -6.43
CA ARG A 367 -28.47 -12.13 -6.23
C ARG A 367 -29.06 -12.61 -7.54
N PRO A 368 -29.74 -13.78 -7.55
CA PRO A 368 -30.49 -14.19 -8.74
C PRO A 368 -31.52 -13.09 -9.06
N SER A 369 -31.57 -12.65 -10.33
CA SER A 369 -32.64 -11.76 -10.80
C SER A 369 -33.96 -12.44 -10.46
N PRO A 370 -34.96 -11.77 -9.86
CA PRO A 370 -36.26 -12.37 -9.66
C PRO A 370 -36.76 -12.79 -11.05
N ALA A 371 -36.90 -14.11 -11.24
CA ALA A 371 -37.42 -14.69 -12.47
C ALA A 371 -38.71 -13.96 -12.82
N GLY A 372 -38.75 -13.34 -13.99
CA GLY A 372 -39.91 -12.59 -14.44
C GLY A 372 -41.17 -13.46 -14.31
N VAL A 373 -42.04 -13.01 -13.44
CA VAL A 373 -43.46 -13.43 -13.50
C VAL A 373 -43.99 -12.84 -14.81
N ARG A 374 -44.09 -13.71 -15.82
CA ARG A 374 -44.94 -13.45 -16.99
C ARG A 374 -46.33 -14.03 -16.72
#